data_ce3b3623496accdbefc6d7f4758eb0d5
#
_entry.id   ce3b3623496accdbefc6d7f4758eb0d5
#
_cell.length_a   1.000
_cell.length_b   1.000
_cell.length_c   1.000
_cell.angle_alpha   90.00
_cell.angle_beta   90.00
_cell.angle_gamma   90.00
#
_symmetry.space_group_name_H-M   'P 1'
#
loop_
_entity.id
_entity.type
_entity.pdbx_description
1 polymer ?
#
loop_
_entity_poly.entity_id
_entity_poly.type
_entity_poly.pdbx_seq_one_letter_code
_entity_poly.pdbx_strand_id
1 'polypeptide(L)'
;MANPNKTIPIVPVQNQQEHAEITSCAEAEPYALRVIGDSMSPEFLDGHVIIVDPAMAPAHGAYVVIDYQGETTFRQYVIESDRKYLKAINAAYPAVEIVEKYSVRGVVVQRAGRRRKDHKHYY
;
A
#
# COMPACT_ATOMS: atom_id res chain seq x y z
N MET A 1 18.60 7.49 -2.76
CA MET A 1 17.58 7.73 -3.32
C MET A 1 16.91 6.56 -3.78
N ALA A 2 15.83 6.41 -3.47
CA ALA A 2 15.17 5.27 -3.84
C ALA A 2 15.16 5.21 -5.29
N ASN A 3 15.26 4.10 -5.79
CA ASN A 3 15.17 3.95 -7.17
C ASN A 3 13.73 3.89 -7.55
N PRO A 4 13.21 4.91 -8.11
CA PRO A 4 11.81 4.95 -8.38
C PRO A 4 11.37 3.90 -9.34
N ASN A 5 12.29 3.39 -10.08
CA ASN A 5 11.89 2.44 -11.00
C ASN A 5 11.48 1.20 -10.43
N LYS A 6 12.01 0.81 -9.37
CA LYS A 6 11.73 -0.43 -8.93
C LYS A 6 10.75 -0.46 -7.94
N THR A 7 10.43 0.56 -7.37
CA THR A 7 9.65 0.31 -6.36
C THR A 7 8.47 0.96 -6.29
N ILE A 8 8.38 2.08 -6.24
CA ILE A 8 7.31 2.73 -5.72
C ILE A 8 6.21 2.86 -6.60
N PRO A 9 5.31 2.01 -6.63
CA PRO A 9 4.17 2.14 -7.48
C PRO A 9 3.12 3.08 -6.91
N ILE A 10 3.47 3.86 -5.90
CA ILE A 10 2.50 4.78 -5.35
C ILE A 10 3.13 6.12 -5.11
N VAL A 11 2.33 7.17 -5.19
CA VAL A 11 2.78 8.53 -5.04
C VAL A 11 1.74 9.29 -4.28
N PRO A 12 2.10 10.19 -3.39
CA PRO A 12 1.12 10.97 -2.64
C PRO A 12 0.22 11.74 -3.58
N VAL A 13 -1.02 11.73 -3.31
CA VAL A 13 -1.97 12.43 -4.12
C VAL A 13 -2.07 13.89 -3.73
N GLN A 14 -1.94 14.23 -2.45
CA GLN A 14 -1.98 15.56 -2.05
C GLN A 14 -0.85 15.91 -1.35
N ASN A 15 -0.51 17.01 -1.37
CA ASN A 15 0.60 17.32 -0.70
C ASN A 15 0.34 17.78 0.56
N GLN A 16 -0.12 17.74 1.12
CA GLN A 16 -0.10 17.99 2.18
C GLN A 16 0.38 17.61 3.16
N GLN A 17 0.61 17.67 3.17
CA GLN A 17 1.10 17.32 3.91
C GLN A 17 1.77 17.64 4.58
N GLU A 18 1.67 18.22 4.78
CA GLU A 18 2.38 18.39 5.15
C GLU A 18 2.58 18.52 6.17
N HIS A 19 2.02 18.72 6.59
CA HIS A 19 2.17 18.73 7.48
C HIS A 19 2.36 18.13 8.30
N ALA A 20 2.24 17.90 8.18
CA ALA A 20 2.48 17.44 8.83
C ALA A 20 3.13 17.21 9.69
N GLU A 21 3.27 17.71 9.88
CA GLU A 21 3.95 17.55 10.61
C GLU A 21 3.77 17.42 11.73
N ILE A 22 3.14 17.67 11.95
CA ILE A 22 2.85 17.54 12.85
C ILE A 22 2.58 16.79 13.58
N THR A 23 2.19 16.57 13.61
CA THR A 23 1.88 15.96 14.27
C THR A 23 2.12 15.01 14.76
N SER A 24 2.42 14.98 14.73
CA SER A 24 2.79 14.19 15.04
C SER A 24 2.33 13.33 15.76
N CYS A 25 2.00 13.37 16.03
CA CYS A 25 1.53 12.57 16.79
C CYS A 25 0.47 12.04 16.35
N ALA A 26 0.29 12.48 15.80
CA ALA A 26 -0.57 12.07 15.41
C ALA A 26 -0.72 11.15 14.81
N GLU A 27 -0.93 11.05 14.71
CA GLU A 27 -0.97 10.26 14.37
C GLU A 27 -1.53 9.71 13.58
N ALA A 28 -1.60 9.41 13.20
CA ALA A 28 -1.93 8.33 12.46
C ALA A 28 -3.21 8.53 11.77
N GLU A 29 -3.23 9.47 10.89
CA GLU A 29 -4.42 9.75 10.12
C GLU A 29 -4.34 9.11 8.75
N PRO A 30 -5.47 8.65 8.22
CA PRO A 30 -5.48 8.09 6.88
C PRO A 30 -5.01 9.09 5.84
N TYR A 31 -4.41 8.61 4.80
CA TYR A 31 -3.91 9.47 3.73
C TYR A 31 -4.14 8.80 2.38
N ALA A 32 -4.06 9.57 1.33
CA ALA A 32 -4.34 9.09 -0.02
C ALA A 32 -3.07 8.95 -0.84
N LEU A 33 -3.00 7.88 -1.60
CA LEU A 33 -1.89 7.65 -2.52
C LEU A 33 -2.45 7.24 -3.86
N ARG A 34 -1.70 7.52 -4.93
CA ARG A 34 -2.10 7.10 -6.27
C ARG A 34 -1.31 5.86 -6.64
N VAL A 35 -2.00 4.88 -7.16
CA VAL A 35 -1.37 3.65 -7.62
C VAL A 35 -0.72 3.88 -8.98
N ILE A 36 0.52 3.46 -9.13
CA ILE A 36 1.23 3.56 -10.39
C ILE A 36 1.70 2.18 -10.76
N GLY A 37 1.41 1.77 -11.97
CA GLY A 37 1.82 0.46 -12.44
C GLY A 37 0.71 -0.56 -12.31
N ASP A 38 1.02 -1.79 -12.66
CA ASP A 38 0.02 -2.83 -12.77
C ASP A 38 0.25 -4.02 -11.85
N SER A 39 1.12 -3.91 -10.88
CA SER A 39 1.43 -5.04 -10.03
C SER A 39 0.23 -5.51 -9.21
N MET A 40 -0.70 -4.64 -8.96
CA MET A 40 -1.88 -4.99 -8.16
C MET A 40 -3.15 -5.04 -9.00
N SER A 41 -3.02 -5.09 -10.32
CA SER A 41 -4.18 -5.23 -11.15
C SER A 41 -4.66 -6.68 -11.13
N PRO A 42 -5.91 -6.94 -11.34
CA PRO A 42 -6.95 -5.98 -11.72
C PRO A 42 -7.64 -5.31 -10.55
N GLU A 43 -7.33 -5.69 -9.34
CA GLU A 43 -8.03 -5.08 -8.21
C GLU A 43 -7.71 -3.59 -8.09
N PHE A 44 -6.45 -3.23 -8.30
CA PHE A 44 -6.04 -1.84 -8.24
C PHE A 44 -5.35 -1.50 -9.55
N LEU A 45 -5.92 -0.59 -10.29
CA LEU A 45 -5.39 -0.21 -11.60
C LEU A 45 -4.53 1.02 -11.49
N ASP A 46 -3.66 1.19 -12.45
CA ASP A 46 -2.84 2.38 -12.53
C ASP A 46 -3.73 3.60 -12.51
N GLY A 47 -3.44 4.55 -11.66
CA GLY A 47 -4.24 5.77 -11.55
C GLY A 47 -5.30 5.73 -10.47
N HIS A 48 -5.60 4.54 -9.94
CA HIS A 48 -6.55 4.49 -8.82
C HIS A 48 -5.95 5.20 -7.63
N VAL A 49 -6.81 5.72 -6.76
CA VAL A 49 -6.38 6.34 -5.52
C VAL A 49 -6.76 5.39 -4.40
N ILE A 50 -5.84 5.15 -3.50
CA ILE A 50 -6.11 4.32 -2.33
C ILE A 50 -6.02 5.17 -1.08
N ILE A 51 -6.86 4.84 -0.11
CA ILE A 51 -6.83 5.49 1.19
C ILE A 51 -6.16 4.50 2.13
N VAL A 52 -5.12 4.95 2.78
CA VAL A 52 -4.26 4.12 3.61
C VAL A 52 -4.41 4.56 5.05
N ASP A 53 -4.69 3.63 5.93
CA ASP A 53 -4.87 3.92 7.35
C ASP A 53 -3.65 3.40 8.11
N PRO A 54 -2.79 4.28 8.60
CA PRO A 54 -1.59 3.83 9.29
C PRO A 54 -1.86 3.29 10.69
N ALA A 55 -3.05 3.49 11.21
CA ALA A 55 -3.38 3.00 12.53
C ALA A 55 -3.83 1.55 12.53
N MET A 56 -4.16 1.00 11.38
CA MET A 56 -4.62 -0.37 11.32
C MET A 56 -3.47 -1.35 11.25
N ALA A 57 -3.58 -2.43 11.96
CA ALA A 57 -2.58 -3.50 11.88
C ALA A 57 -2.92 -4.40 10.70
N PRO A 58 -1.94 -4.90 10.00
CA PRO A 58 -2.20 -5.77 8.87
C PRO A 58 -2.69 -7.14 9.32
N ALA A 59 -3.58 -7.71 8.56
CA ALA A 59 -4.06 -9.05 8.79
C ALA A 59 -3.96 -9.83 7.50
N HIS A 60 -4.11 -11.13 7.58
CA HIS A 60 -4.04 -11.96 6.38
C HIS A 60 -5.03 -11.44 5.34
N GLY A 61 -4.54 -11.24 4.14
CA GLY A 61 -5.36 -10.77 3.03
C GLY A 61 -5.44 -9.26 2.88
N ALA A 62 -4.95 -8.50 3.85
CA ALA A 62 -5.03 -7.05 3.76
C ALA A 62 -4.11 -6.53 2.68
N TYR A 63 -4.48 -5.40 2.07
CA TYR A 63 -3.62 -4.73 1.13
C TYR A 63 -2.84 -3.69 1.91
N VAL A 64 -1.54 -3.68 1.79
CA VAL A 64 -0.69 -2.84 2.65
C VAL A 64 0.33 -2.05 1.85
N VAL A 65 0.72 -0.93 2.40
CA VAL A 65 1.88 -0.18 1.94
C VAL A 65 2.96 -0.46 2.98
N ILE A 66 4.07 -1.00 2.54
CA ILE A 66 5.04 -1.55 3.45
C ILE A 66 6.47 -1.25 2.99
N ASP A 67 7.34 -0.99 3.95
CA ASP A 67 8.76 -0.82 3.69
C ASP A 67 9.43 -2.14 3.98
N TYR A 68 10.09 -2.69 2.99
CA TYR A 68 10.80 -3.96 3.14
C TYR A 68 12.05 -3.94 2.29
N GLN A 69 13.16 -4.27 2.88
CA GLN A 69 14.45 -4.32 2.19
C GLN A 69 14.77 -3.04 1.44
N GLY A 70 14.50 -1.92 2.09
CA GLY A 70 14.86 -0.63 1.51
C GLY A 70 13.90 -0.08 0.49
N GLU A 71 12.80 -0.77 0.25
CA GLU A 71 11.82 -0.32 -0.73
C GLU A 71 10.46 -0.17 -0.11
N THR A 72 9.71 0.80 -0.57
CA THR A 72 8.32 0.97 -0.17
C THR A 72 7.47 0.40 -1.29
N THR A 73 6.59 -0.52 -0.96
CA THR A 73 5.82 -1.20 -1.98
C THR A 73 4.39 -1.40 -1.53
N PHE A 74 3.50 -1.66 -2.46
CA PHE A 74 2.09 -1.89 -2.24
C PHE A 74 1.79 -3.32 -2.66
N ARG A 75 1.40 -4.16 -1.69
CA ARG A 75 1.18 -5.58 -1.95
C ARG A 75 0.09 -6.12 -1.05
N GLN A 76 -0.29 -7.34 -1.27
CA GLN A 76 -1.22 -8.02 -0.37
C GLN A 76 -0.40 -8.77 0.68
N TYR A 77 -0.80 -8.64 1.92
CA TYR A 77 -0.12 -9.25 3.05
C TYR A 77 -0.76 -10.61 3.27
N VAL A 78 0.00 -11.65 3.13
CA VAL A 78 -0.54 -13.01 3.20
C VAL A 78 0.19 -13.79 4.27
N ILE A 79 -0.55 -14.50 5.11
CA ILE A 79 0.03 -15.35 6.13
C ILE A 79 -0.34 -16.78 5.80
N GLU A 80 0.68 -17.62 5.62
CA GLU A 80 0.47 -19.02 5.31
C GLU A 80 1.43 -19.84 6.16
N SER A 81 0.91 -20.77 6.92
CA SER A 81 1.74 -21.69 7.72
C SER A 81 2.76 -20.95 8.57
N ASP A 82 2.31 -19.94 9.23
CA ASP A 82 3.16 -19.11 10.10
C ASP A 82 4.21 -18.31 9.37
N ARG A 83 4.12 -18.23 8.05
CA ARG A 83 5.03 -17.42 7.27
C ARG A 83 4.26 -16.27 6.66
N LYS A 84 4.94 -15.16 6.45
CA LYS A 84 4.31 -13.97 5.89
C LYS A 84 4.90 -13.68 4.53
N TYR A 85 4.02 -13.29 3.63
CA TYR A 85 4.41 -13.02 2.26
C TYR A 85 3.82 -11.71 1.79
N LEU A 86 4.50 -11.08 0.83
CA LEU A 86 3.96 -9.94 0.12
C LEU A 86 3.67 -10.43 -1.29
N LYS A 87 2.41 -10.43 -1.65
CA LYS A 87 2.00 -10.94 -2.95
C LYS A 87 1.40 -9.84 -3.80
N ALA A 88 1.80 -9.78 -5.05
CA ALA A 88 1.12 -8.93 -6.01
C ALA A 88 -0.12 -9.67 -6.50
N ILE A 89 -1.15 -8.95 -6.85
CA ILE A 89 -2.33 -9.59 -7.40
C ILE A 89 -2.04 -10.04 -8.82
N ASN A 90 -1.27 -9.25 -9.55
CA ASN A 90 -0.87 -9.62 -10.89
C ASN A 90 0.16 -10.73 -10.83
N ALA A 91 -0.16 -11.87 -11.39
CA ALA A 91 0.69 -13.04 -11.31
C ALA A 91 2.04 -12.88 -11.98
N ALA A 92 2.22 -11.85 -12.77
CA ALA A 92 3.51 -11.61 -13.40
C ALA A 92 4.56 -11.18 -12.39
N TYR A 93 4.15 -10.80 -11.18
CA TYR A 93 5.08 -10.33 -10.16
C TYR A 93 5.20 -11.42 -9.09
N PRO A 94 6.41 -11.80 -8.72
CA PRO A 94 6.57 -12.91 -7.78
C PRO A 94 6.22 -12.52 -6.35
N ALA A 95 5.79 -13.50 -5.59
CA ALA A 95 5.56 -13.30 -4.16
C ALA A 95 6.91 -13.26 -3.46
N VAL A 96 6.99 -12.50 -2.40
CA VAL A 96 8.23 -12.37 -1.63
C VAL A 96 7.93 -12.73 -0.20
N GLU A 97 8.70 -13.66 0.35
CA GLU A 97 8.52 -14.02 1.76
C GLU A 97 9.19 -12.98 2.64
N ILE A 98 8.51 -12.57 3.71
CA ILE A 98 9.07 -11.61 4.63
C ILE A 98 9.89 -12.35 5.65
N VAL A 99 11.20 -12.21 5.58
CA VAL A 99 12.11 -12.88 6.51
C VAL A 99 12.98 -11.90 7.28
N GLU A 100 12.88 -10.62 6.97
CA GLU A 100 13.66 -9.60 7.64
C GLU A 100 12.77 -8.53 8.20
N LYS A 101 13.34 -7.57 8.87
CA LYS A 101 12.57 -6.49 9.44
C LYS A 101 11.79 -5.76 8.40
N TYR A 102 10.61 -5.33 8.75
CA TYR A 102 9.77 -4.56 7.87
C TYR A 102 8.96 -3.55 8.68
N SER A 103 8.40 -2.59 7.99
CA SER A 103 7.58 -1.59 8.63
C SER A 103 6.35 -1.34 7.78
N VAL A 104 5.17 -1.54 8.35
CA VAL A 104 3.93 -1.32 7.62
C VAL A 104 3.56 0.15 7.72
N ARG A 105 3.42 0.81 6.58
CA ARG A 105 3.03 2.20 6.58
C ARG A 105 1.54 2.39 6.72
N GLY A 106 0.79 1.37 6.42
CA GLY A 106 -0.64 1.40 6.62
C GLY A 106 -1.36 0.36 5.81
N VAL A 107 -2.64 0.22 6.09
CA VAL A 107 -3.52 -0.75 5.44
C VAL A 107 -4.49 0.00 4.56
N VAL A 108 -4.71 -0.50 3.35
CA VAL A 108 -5.62 0.14 2.42
C VAL A 108 -7.05 -0.15 2.85
N VAL A 109 -7.81 0.90 3.07
CA VAL A 109 -9.18 0.76 3.54
C VAL A 109 -10.20 1.10 2.46
N GLN A 110 -9.75 1.76 1.38
CA GLN A 110 -10.69 2.24 0.37
C GLN A 110 -9.96 2.49 -0.93
N ARG A 111 -10.66 2.31 -2.03
CA ARG A 111 -10.12 2.59 -3.35
C ARG A 111 -11.10 3.51 -4.07
N ALA A 112 -10.58 4.45 -4.85
CA ALA A 112 -11.40 5.28 -5.70
C ALA A 112 -10.78 5.32 -7.08
N GLY A 113 -11.58 5.36 -8.10
CA GLY A 113 -11.11 5.45 -9.45
C GLY A 113 -11.77 6.62 -10.14
N ARG A 114 -11.68 6.62 -11.49
CA ARG A 114 -12.23 7.69 -12.24
C ARG A 114 -13.72 7.69 -12.16
N ARG A 115 -14.33 6.52 -12.06
CA ARG A 115 -15.78 6.42 -12.05
C ARG A 115 -16.25 5.97 -10.71
N ARG A 116 -17.51 6.30 -10.40
CA ARG A 116 -18.08 5.93 -9.16
C ARG A 116 -18.05 4.44 -8.92
N LYS A 117 -18.22 3.63 -9.94
CA LYS A 117 -18.20 2.20 -9.78
C LYS A 117 -16.83 1.66 -9.41
N ASP A 118 -15.79 2.47 -9.54
CA ASP A 118 -14.46 2.02 -9.16
C ASP A 118 -14.24 2.17 -7.67
N HIS A 119 -15.16 2.82 -6.97
CA HIS A 119 -15.00 3.07 -5.55
C HIS A 119 -15.33 1.80 -4.78
N LYS A 120 -14.48 1.45 -3.85
CA LYS A 120 -14.67 0.24 -3.08
C LYS A 120 -14.09 0.40 -1.69
N HIS A 121 -14.78 -0.15 -0.70
CA HIS A 121 -14.30 -0.13 0.67
C HIS A 121 -13.84 -1.52 1.05
N TYR A 122 -12.76 -1.60 1.81
CA TYR A 122 -12.22 -2.88 2.25
C TYR A 122 -12.45 -3.08 3.75
N TYR A 123 -12.91 -2.06 4.41
CA TYR A 123 -13.22 -2.15 5.85
C TYR A 123 -14.37 -1.26 6.23
#